data_77ab335bc19c82b3c776f30d77cab010
#
_entry.id   77ab335bc19c82b3c776f30d77cab010
#
_cell.length_a   1.000
_cell.length_b   1.000
_cell.length_c   1.000
_cell.angle_alpha   90.00
_cell.angle_beta   90.00
_cell.angle_gamma   90.00
#
_symmetry.space_group_name_H-M   'P 1'
#
loop_
_entity.id
_entity.type
_entity.pdbx_description
1 polymer ?
#
loop_
_entity_poly.entity_id
_entity_poly.type
_entity_poly.pdbx_seq_one_letter_code
_entity_poly.pdbx_strand_id
1 'polypeptide(L)'
;IITGRVHTTEDGIRGKLFRKMLLSWLKKNGFEYDEIIYVNENNSAEEKLNACKENNIDLMIEDKKENIEVIKDVSSVICVNAEYNENADFGDIVRIDNFDNGYEVINSVLEKDNKSFKLLSNEEMDELSQDELKKYYEKMREYYKNKPLDPNLKKQEKTYRVTSKVGIPLFKLVFKPHMFGKENIPKEKTSNIYVSNHLGSLDQFPIISMLGPDSPMHFLAASTLLGLKRALLYTKTGAIFVDRNDSQSRKESKEKMMQILLNGGNVFLFPEGTRNYLREEQAKEILEKYIDDDIQFEDFYKKVKTNKTSQVNYLEELLKNNTITIEEFNKNIYDVDNFLKELVKNKRINESDYYENVFLPFKYGAVAMAKETGATIVPFAVNNNYFTSDPLIVRAGKPMKVNVEDDLEEKTSELRDEIKTMVWENVEYEKTLKLRK
;
A
#
# COMPACT_ATOMS: atom_id res chain seq x y z
N ILE A 1 -26.59 6.98 1.31
CA ILE A 1 -27.79 7.78 1.70
C ILE A 1 -28.86 6.83 2.20
N ILE A 2 -29.42 7.05 3.42
CA ILE A 2 -30.59 6.33 3.92
C ILE A 2 -31.79 7.28 3.84
N THR A 3 -32.87 6.91 3.17
CA THR A 3 -34.00 7.81 2.92
C THR A 3 -35.36 7.11 3.02
N GLY A 4 -36.30 7.72 3.79
CA GLY A 4 -37.69 7.29 3.94
C GLY A 4 -38.67 8.18 3.17
N ARG A 5 -38.36 8.46 1.88
CA ARG A 5 -39.28 9.28 1.06
C ARG A 5 -40.46 8.48 0.58
N VAL A 6 -41.61 9.18 0.49
CA VAL A 6 -42.92 8.65 0.06
C VAL A 6 -42.78 7.76 -1.19
N HIS A 7 -43.37 6.57 -1.15
CA HIS A 7 -43.45 5.61 -2.25
C HIS A 7 -42.13 5.03 -2.77
N THR A 8 -40.97 5.34 -2.18
CA THR A 8 -39.67 4.83 -2.71
C THR A 8 -39.47 3.34 -2.46
N THR A 9 -40.12 2.76 -1.45
CA THR A 9 -40.09 1.33 -1.12
C THR A 9 -41.16 0.51 -1.83
N GLU A 10 -42.10 1.17 -2.51
CA GLU A 10 -43.17 0.46 -3.24
C GLU A 10 -42.65 -0.29 -4.45
N ASP A 11 -43.22 -1.45 -4.68
CA ASP A 11 -43.00 -2.21 -5.93
C ASP A 11 -43.80 -1.60 -7.11
N GLY A 12 -43.39 -1.97 -8.33
CA GLY A 12 -44.07 -1.58 -9.56
C GLY A 12 -43.66 -0.20 -10.12
N ILE A 13 -44.53 0.35 -10.97
CA ILE A 13 -44.24 1.58 -11.76
C ILE A 13 -44.13 2.82 -10.87
N ARG A 14 -44.97 2.89 -9.84
CA ARG A 14 -45.02 4.05 -8.93
C ARG A 14 -43.71 4.17 -8.16
N GLY A 15 -43.26 3.13 -7.49
CA GLY A 15 -41.98 3.15 -6.76
C GLY A 15 -40.78 3.43 -7.68
N LYS A 16 -40.75 2.83 -8.87
CA LYS A 16 -39.72 3.12 -9.88
C LYS A 16 -39.68 4.60 -10.26
N LEU A 17 -40.86 5.22 -10.43
CA LEU A 17 -40.94 6.65 -10.77
C LEU A 17 -40.40 7.54 -9.63
N PHE A 18 -40.80 7.29 -8.38
CA PHE A 18 -40.36 8.08 -7.25
C PHE A 18 -38.86 7.92 -6.97
N ARG A 19 -38.30 6.70 -7.10
CA ARG A 19 -36.85 6.48 -7.05
C ARG A 19 -36.13 7.25 -8.17
N LYS A 20 -36.63 7.22 -9.39
CA LYS A 20 -36.06 7.97 -10.51
C LYS A 20 -36.09 9.49 -10.29
N MET A 21 -37.16 10.02 -9.72
CA MET A 21 -37.27 11.44 -9.37
C MET A 21 -36.23 11.82 -8.31
N LEU A 22 -36.06 11.01 -7.27
CA LEU A 22 -35.05 11.24 -6.23
C LEU A 22 -33.62 11.22 -6.82
N LEU A 23 -33.30 10.21 -7.61
CA LEU A 23 -31.97 10.11 -8.27
C LEU A 23 -31.70 11.32 -9.17
N SER A 24 -32.72 11.76 -9.93
CA SER A 24 -32.60 12.96 -10.76
C SER A 24 -32.35 14.22 -9.95
N TRP A 25 -33.04 14.34 -8.80
CA TRP A 25 -32.86 15.48 -7.89
C TRP A 25 -31.47 15.49 -7.27
N LEU A 26 -30.98 14.35 -6.75
CA LEU A 26 -29.64 14.22 -6.20
C LEU A 26 -28.57 14.62 -7.23
N LYS A 27 -28.68 14.08 -8.44
CA LYS A 27 -27.76 14.42 -9.54
C LYS A 27 -27.78 15.90 -9.90
N LYS A 28 -29.00 16.51 -9.97
CA LYS A 28 -29.16 17.94 -10.31
C LYS A 28 -28.53 18.85 -9.24
N ASN A 29 -28.52 18.42 -7.99
CA ASN A 29 -27.97 19.19 -6.86
C ASN A 29 -26.52 18.78 -6.51
N GLY A 30 -25.85 17.99 -7.36
CA GLY A 30 -24.43 17.66 -7.18
C GLY A 30 -24.12 16.69 -6.02
N PHE A 31 -25.10 15.93 -5.54
CA PHE A 31 -24.86 14.91 -4.50
C PHE A 31 -24.18 13.69 -5.10
N GLU A 32 -23.00 13.41 -4.60
CA GLU A 32 -22.29 12.15 -4.83
C GLU A 32 -22.58 11.18 -3.70
N TYR A 33 -22.73 9.89 -4.01
CA TYR A 33 -23.04 8.83 -3.06
C TYR A 33 -22.61 7.48 -3.59
N ASP A 34 -22.23 6.58 -2.68
CA ASP A 34 -21.87 5.21 -3.05
C ASP A 34 -23.11 4.33 -3.16
N GLU A 35 -24.08 4.51 -2.26
CA GLU A 35 -25.31 3.72 -2.17
C GLU A 35 -26.49 4.51 -1.65
N ILE A 36 -27.71 4.08 -2.02
CA ILE A 36 -28.96 4.58 -1.46
C ILE A 36 -29.77 3.43 -0.88
N ILE A 37 -30.08 3.52 0.40
CA ILE A 37 -30.95 2.60 1.12
C ILE A 37 -32.33 3.24 1.26
N TYR A 38 -33.33 2.60 0.71
CA TYR A 38 -34.71 3.04 0.79
C TYR A 38 -35.38 2.36 1.98
N VAL A 39 -35.95 3.17 2.89
CA VAL A 39 -36.69 2.69 4.05
C VAL A 39 -38.14 3.13 3.97
N ASN A 40 -39.04 2.36 4.61
CA ASN A 40 -40.47 2.68 4.62
C ASN A 40 -40.73 3.94 5.46
N GLU A 41 -41.44 4.89 4.91
CA GLU A 41 -41.74 6.16 5.59
C GLU A 41 -42.56 6.00 6.88
N ASN A 42 -43.44 4.97 6.90
CA ASN A 42 -44.31 4.72 8.04
C ASN A 42 -43.61 4.02 9.22
N ASN A 43 -42.47 3.39 8.96
CA ASN A 43 -41.63 2.72 9.96
C ASN A 43 -40.18 3.21 9.89
N SER A 44 -40.01 4.48 9.57
CA SER A 44 -38.71 5.08 9.25
C SER A 44 -37.68 4.94 10.38
N ALA A 45 -38.11 5.06 11.64
CA ALA A 45 -37.20 4.99 12.77
C ALA A 45 -36.57 3.63 12.95
N GLU A 46 -37.34 2.54 12.92
CA GLU A 46 -36.87 1.18 13.07
C GLU A 46 -36.03 0.74 11.86
N GLU A 47 -36.50 1.03 10.64
CA GLU A 47 -35.78 0.64 9.43
C GLU A 47 -34.46 1.41 9.24
N LYS A 48 -34.41 2.72 9.62
CA LYS A 48 -33.16 3.48 9.64
C LYS A 48 -32.21 2.95 10.71
N LEU A 49 -32.68 2.62 11.89
CA LEU A 49 -31.87 1.98 12.92
C LEU A 49 -31.24 0.68 12.43
N ASN A 50 -32.05 -0.18 11.79
CA ASN A 50 -31.56 -1.43 11.23
C ASN A 50 -30.53 -1.19 10.11
N ALA A 51 -30.80 -0.25 9.21
CA ALA A 51 -29.88 0.14 8.16
C ALA A 51 -28.54 0.68 8.73
N CYS A 52 -28.60 1.48 9.81
CA CYS A 52 -27.39 1.96 10.50
C CYS A 52 -26.56 0.80 11.07
N LYS A 53 -27.22 -0.18 11.73
CA LYS A 53 -26.56 -1.37 12.28
C LYS A 53 -25.95 -2.27 11.20
N GLU A 54 -26.74 -2.59 10.16
CA GLU A 54 -26.33 -3.52 9.10
C GLU A 54 -25.18 -2.95 8.25
N ASN A 55 -25.12 -1.64 8.08
CA ASN A 55 -24.11 -0.96 7.26
C ASN A 55 -23.02 -0.28 8.08
N ASN A 56 -23.03 -0.43 9.41
CA ASN A 56 -22.07 0.20 10.33
C ASN A 56 -21.91 1.70 10.05
N ILE A 57 -23.01 2.43 10.08
CA ILE A 57 -23.01 3.87 9.83
C ILE A 57 -22.40 4.60 11.03
N ASP A 58 -21.28 5.27 10.82
CA ASP A 58 -20.58 6.04 11.87
C ASP A 58 -21.34 7.31 12.25
N LEU A 59 -21.93 8.00 11.27
CA LEU A 59 -22.60 9.27 11.46
C LEU A 59 -23.88 9.34 10.64
N MET A 60 -24.96 9.76 11.26
CA MET A 60 -26.24 10.08 10.62
C MET A 60 -26.55 11.56 10.75
N ILE A 61 -26.98 12.18 9.66
CA ILE A 61 -27.54 13.54 9.67
C ILE A 61 -29.04 13.39 9.55
N GLU A 62 -29.77 13.89 10.55
CA GLU A 62 -31.20 13.61 10.66
C GLU A 62 -31.94 14.84 11.27
N ASP A 63 -33.20 15.00 10.92
CA ASP A 63 -34.05 16.08 11.39
C ASP A 63 -35.27 15.60 12.22
N LYS A 64 -35.68 14.32 12.03
CA LYS A 64 -36.84 13.78 12.73
C LYS A 64 -36.51 13.24 14.11
N LYS A 65 -37.22 13.73 15.12
CA LYS A 65 -37.03 13.36 16.51
C LYS A 65 -37.06 11.83 16.72
N GLU A 66 -38.07 11.15 16.17
CA GLU A 66 -38.27 9.71 16.35
C GLU A 66 -37.12 8.91 15.80
N ASN A 67 -36.50 9.35 14.67
CA ASN A 67 -35.33 8.71 14.08
C ASN A 67 -34.08 8.92 14.95
N ILE A 68 -33.88 10.18 15.42
CA ILE A 68 -32.76 10.55 16.27
C ILE A 68 -32.73 9.73 17.55
N GLU A 69 -33.88 9.60 18.22
CA GLU A 69 -34.02 8.89 19.50
C GLU A 69 -33.56 7.43 19.44
N VAL A 70 -33.79 6.76 18.32
CA VAL A 70 -33.39 5.33 18.17
C VAL A 70 -31.99 5.16 17.56
N ILE A 71 -31.52 6.09 16.73
CA ILE A 71 -30.24 5.98 16.04
C ILE A 71 -29.08 6.39 16.95
N LYS A 72 -29.25 7.34 17.86
CA LYS A 72 -28.20 7.90 18.71
C LYS A 72 -27.43 6.89 19.55
N ASP A 73 -28.02 5.73 19.82
CA ASP A 73 -27.40 4.66 20.61
C ASP A 73 -26.48 3.74 19.76
N VAL A 74 -26.51 3.89 18.41
CA VAL A 74 -25.77 3.02 17.48
C VAL A 74 -24.89 3.78 16.49
N SER A 75 -25.18 5.07 16.25
CA SER A 75 -24.42 5.94 15.35
C SER A 75 -24.40 7.35 15.97
N SER A 76 -23.31 8.08 15.73
CA SER A 76 -23.28 9.51 16.01
C SER A 76 -24.37 10.20 15.21
N VAL A 77 -24.96 11.24 15.77
CA VAL A 77 -26.01 11.99 15.08
C VAL A 77 -25.69 13.47 15.06
N ILE A 78 -25.91 14.12 13.93
CA ILE A 78 -26.06 15.59 13.82
C ILE A 78 -27.50 15.86 13.53
N CYS A 79 -28.13 16.63 14.42
CA CYS A 79 -29.50 17.08 14.27
C CYS A 79 -29.56 18.35 13.42
N VAL A 80 -30.28 18.31 12.31
CA VAL A 80 -30.62 19.54 11.56
C VAL A 80 -31.82 20.18 12.18
N ASN A 81 -31.68 21.45 12.58
CA ASN A 81 -32.77 22.21 13.20
C ASN A 81 -33.95 22.44 12.24
N ALA A 82 -35.14 22.17 12.72
CA ALA A 82 -36.39 22.38 12.03
C ALA A 82 -37.48 22.80 13.07
N GLU A 83 -38.52 23.51 12.66
CA GLU A 83 -39.60 23.96 13.56
C GLU A 83 -40.19 22.84 14.42
N TYR A 84 -40.30 21.61 13.85
CA TYR A 84 -40.89 20.45 14.54
C TYR A 84 -39.95 19.76 15.52
N ASN A 85 -38.65 20.07 15.53
CA ASN A 85 -37.68 19.50 16.46
C ASN A 85 -37.03 20.54 17.38
N GLU A 86 -37.41 21.84 17.30
CA GLU A 86 -36.76 22.94 18.01
C GLU A 86 -36.76 22.74 19.54
N ASN A 87 -37.84 22.20 20.09
CA ASN A 87 -37.99 21.98 21.53
C ASN A 87 -37.60 20.54 21.96
N ALA A 88 -37.02 19.75 21.10
CA ALA A 88 -36.61 18.41 21.44
C ALA A 88 -35.22 18.40 22.13
N ASP A 89 -35.14 17.72 23.27
CA ASP A 89 -33.91 17.52 24.00
C ASP A 89 -33.32 16.16 23.59
N PHE A 90 -32.15 16.18 22.97
CA PHE A 90 -31.41 14.99 22.55
C PHE A 90 -30.12 14.77 23.35
N GLY A 91 -29.90 15.53 24.42
CA GLY A 91 -28.68 15.53 25.21
C GLY A 91 -27.52 16.18 24.43
N ASP A 92 -26.34 15.50 24.38
CA ASP A 92 -25.13 16.07 23.83
C ASP A 92 -25.03 16.02 22.28
N ILE A 93 -26.16 15.75 21.59
CA ILE A 93 -26.20 15.71 20.13
C ILE A 93 -25.95 17.10 19.54
N VAL A 94 -25.01 17.19 18.60
CA VAL A 94 -24.71 18.46 17.91
C VAL A 94 -25.87 18.84 17.00
N ARG A 95 -26.29 20.11 17.09
CA ARG A 95 -27.38 20.69 16.29
C ARG A 95 -26.83 21.75 15.35
N ILE A 96 -27.33 21.76 14.12
CA ILE A 96 -26.95 22.73 13.09
C ILE A 96 -28.17 23.33 12.42
N ASP A 97 -28.07 24.61 12.07
CA ASP A 97 -29.12 25.31 11.31
C ASP A 97 -28.93 25.17 9.79
N ASN A 98 -27.69 25.05 9.37
CA ASN A 98 -27.29 24.89 7.95
C ASN A 98 -25.97 24.13 7.84
N PHE A 99 -25.47 23.94 6.63
CA PHE A 99 -24.24 23.22 6.33
C PHE A 99 -23.06 24.14 5.98
N ASP A 100 -23.10 25.43 6.30
CA ASP A 100 -22.02 26.37 5.95
C ASP A 100 -20.67 25.94 6.53
N ASN A 101 -20.67 25.36 7.76
CA ASN A 101 -19.51 24.74 8.41
C ASN A 101 -19.65 23.21 8.50
N GLY A 102 -20.40 22.58 7.60
CA GLY A 102 -20.78 21.17 7.69
C GLY A 102 -19.59 20.22 7.82
N TYR A 103 -18.52 20.46 7.10
CA TYR A 103 -17.30 19.63 7.16
C TYR A 103 -16.63 19.68 8.53
N GLU A 104 -16.49 20.87 9.12
CA GLU A 104 -15.89 21.05 10.45
C GLU A 104 -16.76 20.42 11.55
N VAL A 105 -18.07 20.56 11.44
CA VAL A 105 -19.01 19.95 12.40
C VAL A 105 -19.01 18.44 12.29
N ILE A 106 -19.05 17.88 11.08
CA ILE A 106 -18.97 16.43 10.85
C ILE A 106 -17.69 15.87 11.46
N ASN A 107 -16.55 16.49 11.17
CA ASN A 107 -15.28 16.06 11.75
C ASN A 107 -15.26 16.15 13.27
N SER A 108 -15.79 17.25 13.85
CA SER A 108 -15.83 17.41 15.31
C SER A 108 -16.70 16.37 16.00
N VAL A 109 -17.80 15.94 15.38
CA VAL A 109 -18.67 14.88 15.91
C VAL A 109 -18.02 13.52 15.76
N LEU A 110 -17.46 13.22 14.59
CA LEU A 110 -16.73 11.99 14.36
C LEU A 110 -15.46 11.88 15.23
N GLU A 111 -14.83 13.00 15.58
CA GLU A 111 -13.71 13.05 16.52
C GLU A 111 -14.14 12.89 17.98
N LYS A 112 -15.35 13.32 18.36
CA LYS A 112 -15.91 13.14 19.73
C LYS A 112 -16.34 11.70 20.01
N ASP A 113 -16.97 11.03 19.05
CA ASP A 113 -17.44 9.64 19.19
C ASP A 113 -16.37 8.62 18.79
N ASN A 114 -15.55 8.96 17.85
CA ASN A 114 -14.26 8.34 17.78
C ASN A 114 -13.48 8.89 18.99
N LYS A 115 -13.30 8.06 20.01
CA LYS A 115 -12.04 8.01 20.71
C LYS A 115 -11.02 7.62 19.66
N SER A 116 -10.76 8.55 18.73
CA SER A 116 -9.81 8.38 17.65
C SER A 116 -8.51 8.07 18.35
N PHE A 117 -8.03 6.86 18.14
CA PHE A 117 -6.73 6.52 18.70
C PHE A 117 -5.76 7.55 18.11
N LYS A 118 -5.18 8.41 18.96
CA LYS A 118 -4.20 9.38 18.50
C LYS A 118 -2.99 8.62 18.02
N LEU A 119 -2.78 8.58 16.70
CA LEU A 119 -1.52 8.11 16.14
C LEU A 119 -0.43 9.13 16.51
N LEU A 120 0.53 8.68 17.29
CA LEU A 120 1.70 9.47 17.64
C LEU A 120 2.62 9.61 16.41
N SER A 121 3.28 10.75 16.30
CA SER A 121 4.38 10.94 15.36
C SER A 121 5.61 10.11 15.78
N ASN A 122 6.59 9.97 14.90
CA ASN A 122 7.82 9.26 15.26
C ASN A 122 8.53 9.96 16.43
N GLU A 123 8.56 11.28 16.42
CA GLU A 123 9.16 12.10 17.50
C GLU A 123 8.44 11.86 18.84
N GLU A 124 7.10 11.86 18.84
CA GLU A 124 6.31 11.54 20.04
C GLU A 124 6.53 10.10 20.52
N MET A 125 6.75 9.13 19.61
CA MET A 125 7.06 7.74 19.96
C MET A 125 8.47 7.58 20.53
N ASP A 126 9.45 8.34 20.02
CA ASP A 126 10.84 8.32 20.50
C ASP A 126 10.98 8.88 21.92
N GLU A 127 10.03 9.71 22.38
CA GLU A 127 9.97 10.23 23.75
C GLU A 127 9.39 9.21 24.77
N LEU A 128 8.75 8.13 24.31
CA LEU A 128 8.15 7.13 25.18
C LEU A 128 9.19 6.13 25.69
N SER A 129 9.06 5.75 26.96
CA SER A 129 9.75 4.56 27.48
C SER A 129 9.26 3.29 26.78
N GLN A 130 10.05 2.23 26.81
CA GLN A 130 9.70 0.94 26.18
C GLN A 130 8.36 0.37 26.72
N ASP A 131 8.07 0.53 28.00
CA ASP A 131 6.82 0.09 28.60
C ASP A 131 5.62 0.92 28.13
N GLU A 132 5.80 2.23 27.97
CA GLU A 132 4.76 3.12 27.44
C GLU A 132 4.50 2.84 25.97
N LEU A 133 5.55 2.64 25.18
CA LEU A 133 5.46 2.30 23.77
C LEU A 133 4.74 0.96 23.57
N LYS A 134 5.03 -0.05 24.40
CA LYS A 134 4.33 -1.32 24.37
C LYS A 134 2.84 -1.18 24.66
N LYS A 135 2.47 -0.42 25.69
CA LYS A 135 1.07 -0.12 26.02
C LYS A 135 0.37 0.68 24.92
N TYR A 136 1.10 1.60 24.28
CA TYR A 136 0.60 2.35 23.15
C TYR A 136 0.26 1.43 21.96
N TYR A 137 1.17 0.52 21.59
CA TYR A 137 0.91 -0.45 20.51
C TYR A 137 -0.21 -1.43 20.85
N GLU A 138 -0.35 -1.88 22.09
CA GLU A 138 -1.46 -2.72 22.52
C GLU A 138 -2.81 -2.02 22.33
N LYS A 139 -2.95 -0.77 22.79
CA LYS A 139 -4.15 0.05 22.61
C LYS A 139 -4.44 0.33 21.12
N MET A 140 -3.41 0.61 20.34
CA MET A 140 -3.53 0.83 18.90
C MET A 140 -4.05 -0.43 18.18
N ARG A 141 -3.48 -1.59 18.51
CA ARG A 141 -3.92 -2.89 17.96
C ARG A 141 -5.37 -3.19 18.31
N GLU A 142 -5.78 -2.94 19.54
CA GLU A 142 -7.15 -3.11 19.99
C GLU A 142 -8.12 -2.19 19.23
N TYR A 143 -7.76 -0.91 19.10
CA TYR A 143 -8.54 0.06 18.33
C TYR A 143 -8.76 -0.38 16.87
N TYR A 144 -7.69 -0.71 16.14
CA TYR A 144 -7.81 -1.11 14.74
C TYR A 144 -8.42 -2.48 14.54
N LYS A 145 -8.26 -3.42 15.49
CA LYS A 145 -8.92 -4.72 15.44
C LYS A 145 -10.44 -4.62 15.54
N ASN A 146 -10.92 -3.66 16.31
CA ASN A 146 -12.36 -3.40 16.50
C ASN A 146 -12.93 -2.51 15.39
N LYS A 147 -12.10 -1.85 14.61
CA LYS A 147 -12.52 -1.05 13.46
C LYS A 147 -12.80 -1.97 12.26
N PRO A 148 -14.01 -1.96 11.70
CA PRO A 148 -14.34 -2.83 10.57
C PRO A 148 -13.45 -2.52 9.36
N LEU A 149 -13.00 -3.58 8.68
CA LEU A 149 -12.21 -3.43 7.46
C LEU A 149 -13.08 -2.79 6.37
N ASP A 150 -12.51 -1.81 5.67
CA ASP A 150 -13.14 -1.15 4.52
C ASP A 150 -13.76 -2.20 3.55
N PRO A 151 -15.05 -2.11 3.23
CA PRO A 151 -15.73 -3.05 2.32
C PRO A 151 -15.04 -3.19 0.96
N ASN A 152 -14.39 -2.13 0.46
CA ASN A 152 -13.63 -2.17 -0.78
C ASN A 152 -12.41 -3.08 -0.67
N LEU A 153 -11.72 -3.10 0.46
CA LEU A 153 -10.59 -4.00 0.70
C LEU A 153 -11.06 -5.46 0.69
N LYS A 154 -12.18 -5.79 1.34
CA LYS A 154 -12.79 -7.13 1.29
C LYS A 154 -13.16 -7.54 -0.15
N LYS A 155 -13.69 -6.61 -0.94
CA LYS A 155 -14.02 -6.85 -2.36
C LYS A 155 -12.77 -7.09 -3.19
N GLN A 156 -11.69 -6.35 -2.95
CA GLN A 156 -10.39 -6.55 -3.59
C GLN A 156 -9.83 -7.94 -3.30
N GLU A 157 -9.84 -8.39 -2.04
CA GLU A 157 -9.40 -9.75 -1.69
C GLU A 157 -10.20 -10.84 -2.41
N LYS A 158 -11.54 -10.69 -2.47
CA LYS A 158 -12.39 -11.62 -3.22
C LYS A 158 -12.01 -11.64 -4.71
N THR A 159 -11.77 -10.47 -5.30
CA THR A 159 -11.36 -10.35 -6.70
C THR A 159 -9.99 -10.98 -6.92
N TYR A 160 -9.02 -10.74 -6.02
CA TYR A 160 -7.71 -11.39 -6.05
C TYR A 160 -7.85 -12.93 -6.06
N ARG A 161 -8.63 -13.52 -5.14
CA ARG A 161 -8.84 -14.97 -5.08
C ARG A 161 -9.39 -15.54 -6.38
N VAL A 162 -10.37 -14.86 -6.99
CA VAL A 162 -10.98 -15.30 -8.25
C VAL A 162 -10.02 -15.18 -9.43
N THR A 163 -9.39 -14.03 -9.59
CA THR A 163 -8.47 -13.78 -10.72
C THR A 163 -7.21 -14.61 -10.63
N SER A 164 -6.69 -14.83 -9.42
CA SER A 164 -5.48 -15.64 -9.20
C SER A 164 -5.68 -17.12 -9.49
N LYS A 165 -6.89 -17.67 -9.32
CA LYS A 165 -7.19 -19.07 -9.69
C LYS A 165 -6.94 -19.36 -11.18
N VAL A 166 -7.14 -18.37 -12.05
CA VAL A 166 -6.88 -18.49 -13.48
C VAL A 166 -5.49 -17.93 -13.85
N GLY A 167 -5.15 -16.78 -13.29
CA GLY A 167 -3.92 -16.08 -13.62
C GLY A 167 -2.64 -16.82 -13.20
N ILE A 168 -2.63 -17.47 -12.03
CA ILE A 168 -1.45 -18.19 -11.54
C ILE A 168 -1.10 -19.41 -12.42
N PRO A 169 -2.02 -20.32 -12.77
CA PRO A 169 -1.71 -21.40 -13.67
C PRO A 169 -1.18 -20.93 -15.04
N LEU A 170 -1.81 -19.90 -15.60
CA LEU A 170 -1.37 -19.31 -16.86
C LEU A 170 0.04 -18.71 -16.74
N PHE A 171 0.32 -17.96 -15.69
CA PHE A 171 1.64 -17.41 -15.42
C PHE A 171 2.71 -18.50 -15.30
N LYS A 172 2.42 -19.56 -14.53
CA LYS A 172 3.34 -20.71 -14.39
C LYS A 172 3.56 -21.46 -15.69
N LEU A 173 2.54 -21.57 -16.53
CA LEU A 173 2.66 -22.21 -17.84
C LEU A 173 3.57 -21.40 -18.78
N VAL A 174 3.41 -20.08 -18.80
CA VAL A 174 4.16 -19.18 -19.70
C VAL A 174 5.61 -18.99 -19.23
N PHE A 175 5.81 -18.65 -17.96
CA PHE A 175 7.11 -18.21 -17.45
C PHE A 175 7.89 -19.29 -16.72
N LYS A 176 7.25 -20.40 -16.34
CA LYS A 176 7.86 -21.56 -15.66
C LYS A 176 8.82 -21.14 -14.54
N PRO A 177 8.40 -20.32 -13.56
CA PRO A 177 9.29 -19.77 -12.57
C PRO A 177 9.89 -20.86 -11.69
N HIS A 178 11.20 -20.76 -11.43
CA HIS A 178 11.90 -21.58 -10.46
C HIS A 178 11.66 -20.99 -9.06
N MET A 179 11.09 -21.80 -8.16
CA MET A 179 10.63 -21.35 -6.85
C MET A 179 11.42 -22.03 -5.74
N PHE A 180 11.99 -21.24 -4.82
CA PHE A 180 12.80 -21.72 -3.70
C PHE A 180 12.27 -21.17 -2.37
N GLY A 181 12.42 -21.94 -1.28
CA GLY A 181 12.06 -21.50 0.05
C GLY A 181 10.54 -21.45 0.31
N LYS A 182 9.72 -22.19 -0.43
CA LYS A 182 8.26 -22.19 -0.24
C LYS A 182 7.87 -22.66 1.15
N GLU A 183 8.68 -23.46 1.80
CA GLU A 183 8.54 -23.92 3.18
C GLU A 183 8.64 -22.79 4.21
N ASN A 184 9.27 -21.67 3.86
CA ASN A 184 9.41 -20.48 4.69
C ASN A 184 8.14 -19.63 4.74
N ILE A 185 7.18 -19.88 3.85
CA ILE A 185 5.91 -19.14 3.84
C ILE A 185 5.05 -19.64 5.01
N PRO A 186 4.62 -18.74 5.95
CA PRO A 186 3.78 -19.15 7.07
C PRO A 186 2.50 -19.82 6.60
N LYS A 187 2.19 -20.99 7.15
CA LYS A 187 0.98 -21.76 6.82
C LYS A 187 -0.21 -21.34 7.66
N GLU A 188 0.04 -20.75 8.81
CA GLU A 188 -0.99 -20.23 9.70
C GLU A 188 -1.60 -18.95 9.10
N LYS A 189 -2.87 -18.71 9.41
CA LYS A 189 -3.56 -17.46 9.05
C LYS A 189 -3.07 -16.31 9.94
N THR A 190 -1.80 -15.97 9.81
CA THR A 190 -1.19 -14.82 10.45
C THR A 190 -1.05 -13.69 9.45
N SER A 191 -1.09 -12.46 9.93
CA SER A 191 -0.82 -11.29 9.11
C SER A 191 0.63 -11.27 8.66
N ASN A 192 0.86 -11.06 7.37
CA ASN A 192 2.20 -11.04 6.83
C ASN A 192 2.48 -9.75 6.07
N ILE A 193 3.70 -9.27 6.19
CA ILE A 193 4.27 -8.21 5.38
C ILE A 193 5.25 -8.87 4.40
N TYR A 194 4.83 -9.02 3.16
CA TYR A 194 5.69 -9.54 2.11
C TYR A 194 6.58 -8.41 1.60
N VAL A 195 7.87 -8.65 1.52
CA VAL A 195 8.87 -7.65 1.13
C VAL A 195 9.78 -8.21 0.05
N SER A 196 10.08 -7.45 -1.00
CA SER A 196 10.95 -7.88 -2.08
C SER A 196 11.78 -6.73 -2.65
N ASN A 197 12.89 -7.06 -3.30
CA ASN A 197 13.61 -6.15 -4.17
C ASN A 197 12.73 -5.69 -5.35
N HIS A 198 13.03 -4.51 -5.93
CA HIS A 198 12.21 -3.88 -6.96
C HIS A 198 12.99 -3.61 -8.26
N LEU A 199 12.89 -4.51 -9.22
CA LEU A 199 13.58 -4.45 -10.51
C LEU A 199 12.67 -3.97 -11.65
N GLY A 200 11.37 -4.28 -11.59
CA GLY A 200 10.44 -3.98 -12.67
C GLY A 200 8.97 -3.94 -12.27
N SER A 201 8.11 -3.64 -13.22
CA SER A 201 6.65 -3.52 -12.99
C SER A 201 5.93 -4.86 -12.81
N LEU A 202 6.62 -5.98 -12.95
CA LEU A 202 6.05 -7.33 -12.89
C LEU A 202 6.53 -8.14 -11.67
N ASP A 203 7.38 -7.57 -10.81
CA ASP A 203 8.05 -8.27 -9.71
C ASP A 203 7.11 -8.96 -8.72
N GLN A 204 5.90 -8.45 -8.55
CA GLN A 204 4.89 -9.07 -7.69
C GLN A 204 4.33 -10.39 -8.23
N PHE A 205 4.36 -10.63 -9.55
CA PHE A 205 3.70 -11.81 -10.13
C PHE A 205 4.36 -13.14 -9.80
N PRO A 206 5.70 -13.30 -9.80
CA PRO A 206 6.34 -14.52 -9.32
C PRO A 206 5.98 -14.82 -7.87
N ILE A 207 5.92 -13.78 -7.01
CA ILE A 207 5.57 -13.89 -5.60
C ILE A 207 4.12 -14.32 -5.47
N ILE A 208 3.17 -13.66 -6.15
CA ILE A 208 1.76 -14.07 -6.21
C ILE A 208 1.64 -15.54 -6.66
N SER A 209 2.42 -15.93 -7.68
CA SER A 209 2.37 -17.30 -8.20
C SER A 209 2.89 -18.34 -7.21
N MET A 210 3.77 -17.94 -6.30
CA MET A 210 4.32 -18.77 -5.22
C MET A 210 3.35 -18.85 -4.03
N LEU A 211 2.78 -17.71 -3.62
CA LEU A 211 1.83 -17.60 -2.51
C LEU A 211 0.50 -18.32 -2.79
N GLY A 212 0.00 -18.23 -4.02
CA GLY A 212 -1.25 -18.85 -4.41
C GLY A 212 -2.49 -17.96 -4.21
N PRO A 213 -3.69 -18.46 -4.60
CA PRO A 213 -4.92 -17.68 -4.57
C PRO A 213 -5.47 -17.44 -3.15
N ASP A 214 -5.06 -18.24 -2.17
CA ASP A 214 -5.58 -18.18 -0.79
C ASP A 214 -4.82 -17.19 0.09
N SER A 215 -3.80 -16.53 -0.44
CA SER A 215 -3.01 -15.49 0.23
C SER A 215 -3.20 -14.13 -0.46
N PRO A 216 -4.41 -13.53 -0.42
CA PRO A 216 -4.61 -12.21 -0.98
C PRO A 216 -3.69 -11.21 -0.27
N MET A 217 -3.14 -10.28 -1.05
CA MET A 217 -2.27 -9.24 -0.53
C MET A 217 -2.64 -7.88 -1.09
N HIS A 218 -2.48 -6.85 -0.29
CA HIS A 218 -2.62 -5.46 -0.69
C HIS A 218 -1.23 -4.86 -0.89
N PHE A 219 -1.08 -3.94 -1.84
CA PHE A 219 0.22 -3.34 -2.16
C PHE A 219 0.11 -1.84 -2.42
N LEU A 220 1.16 -1.10 -2.05
CA LEU A 220 1.24 0.32 -2.32
C LEU A 220 1.54 0.57 -3.80
N ALA A 221 0.80 1.48 -4.40
CA ALA A 221 0.99 1.97 -5.76
C ALA A 221 1.06 3.50 -5.77
N ALA A 222 1.91 4.08 -6.61
CA ALA A 222 1.97 5.53 -6.76
C ALA A 222 0.67 6.05 -7.39
N SER A 223 0.13 7.16 -6.87
CA SER A 223 -1.09 7.82 -7.37
C SER A 223 -0.98 8.20 -8.85
N THR A 224 0.23 8.49 -9.33
CA THR A 224 0.51 8.75 -10.76
C THR A 224 0.13 7.60 -11.70
N LEU A 225 -0.05 6.38 -11.17
CA LEU A 225 -0.50 5.24 -11.96
C LEU A 225 -2.02 5.23 -12.21
N LEU A 226 -2.81 6.07 -11.51
CA LEU A 226 -4.27 6.12 -11.64
C LEU A 226 -4.75 6.47 -13.06
N GLY A 227 -4.00 7.27 -13.81
CA GLY A 227 -4.29 7.64 -15.20
C GLY A 227 -4.05 6.54 -16.25
N LEU A 228 -3.46 5.42 -15.87
CA LEU A 228 -3.10 4.36 -16.80
C LEU A 228 -4.23 3.32 -16.93
N LYS A 229 -4.37 2.72 -18.12
CA LYS A 229 -5.34 1.62 -18.36
C LYS A 229 -5.18 0.45 -17.35
N ARG A 230 -3.98 0.27 -16.80
CA ARG A 230 -3.65 -0.74 -15.77
C ARG A 230 -4.20 -0.39 -14.38
N ALA A 231 -4.51 0.88 -14.11
CA ALA A 231 -5.01 1.31 -12.81
C ALA A 231 -6.29 0.58 -12.41
N LEU A 232 -7.19 0.34 -13.35
CA LEU A 232 -8.43 -0.39 -13.09
C LEU A 232 -8.17 -1.82 -12.57
N LEU A 233 -7.16 -2.50 -13.11
CA LEU A 233 -6.77 -3.83 -12.63
C LEU A 233 -6.18 -3.74 -11.23
N TYR A 234 -5.26 -2.81 -11.00
CA TYR A 234 -4.63 -2.60 -9.70
C TYR A 234 -5.64 -2.22 -8.61
N THR A 235 -6.56 -1.29 -8.92
CA THR A 235 -7.65 -0.92 -8.00
C THR A 235 -8.51 -2.11 -7.59
N LYS A 236 -8.76 -3.06 -8.51
CA LYS A 236 -9.58 -4.24 -8.22
C LYS A 236 -8.84 -5.37 -7.51
N THR A 237 -7.51 -5.39 -7.54
CA THR A 237 -6.70 -6.51 -7.06
C THR A 237 -5.87 -6.21 -5.82
N GLY A 238 -6.10 -5.10 -5.14
CA GLY A 238 -5.49 -4.83 -3.84
C GLY A 238 -4.53 -3.65 -3.80
N ALA A 239 -4.46 -2.80 -4.84
CA ALA A 239 -3.65 -1.60 -4.79
C ALA A 239 -4.22 -0.56 -3.82
N ILE A 240 -3.36 -0.02 -2.97
CA ILE A 240 -3.57 1.16 -2.15
C ILE A 240 -2.76 2.28 -2.80
N PHE A 241 -3.45 3.26 -3.38
CA PHE A 241 -2.77 4.36 -4.03
C PHE A 241 -2.31 5.40 -3.03
N VAL A 242 -1.07 5.86 -3.18
CA VAL A 242 -0.46 6.87 -2.31
C VAL A 242 0.19 7.97 -3.14
N ASP A 243 -0.10 9.22 -2.79
CA ASP A 243 0.71 10.36 -3.19
C ASP A 243 1.80 10.56 -2.14
N ARG A 244 3.04 10.36 -2.57
CA ARG A 244 4.21 10.44 -1.67
C ARG A 244 4.54 11.87 -1.25
N ASN A 245 4.06 12.87 -1.99
CA ASN A 245 4.29 14.29 -1.71
C ASN A 245 3.20 14.85 -0.79
N ASP A 246 2.07 14.15 -0.65
CA ASP A 246 0.98 14.52 0.24
C ASP A 246 1.06 13.75 1.57
N SER A 247 1.17 14.50 2.68
CA SER A 247 1.25 13.94 4.03
C SER A 247 -0.02 13.21 4.43
N GLN A 248 -1.19 13.75 4.05
CA GLN A 248 -2.49 13.15 4.36
C GLN A 248 -2.65 11.81 3.63
N SER A 249 -2.32 11.76 2.33
CA SER A 249 -2.36 10.53 1.54
C SER A 249 -1.43 9.44 2.11
N ARG A 250 -0.23 9.83 2.61
CA ARG A 250 0.67 8.89 3.29
C ARG A 250 0.07 8.34 4.57
N LYS A 251 -0.56 9.21 5.40
CA LYS A 251 -1.22 8.81 6.65
C LYS A 251 -2.37 7.83 6.37
N GLU A 252 -3.27 8.17 5.47
CA GLU A 252 -4.41 7.30 5.09
C GLU A 252 -3.96 5.95 4.54
N SER A 253 -2.89 5.93 3.73
CA SER A 253 -2.33 4.69 3.20
C SER A 253 -1.73 3.83 4.31
N LYS A 254 -1.04 4.43 5.30
CA LYS A 254 -0.53 3.73 6.49
C LYS A 254 -1.68 3.14 7.29
N GLU A 255 -2.73 3.91 7.57
CA GLU A 255 -3.90 3.46 8.32
C GLU A 255 -4.59 2.26 7.65
N LYS A 256 -4.78 2.31 6.32
CA LYS A 256 -5.34 1.17 5.56
C LYS A 256 -4.48 -0.08 5.69
N MET A 257 -3.15 0.05 5.58
CA MET A 257 -2.25 -1.08 5.76
C MET A 257 -2.30 -1.66 7.18
N MET A 258 -2.37 -0.79 8.19
CA MET A 258 -2.53 -1.19 9.60
C MET A 258 -3.82 -1.97 9.81
N GLN A 259 -4.95 -1.47 9.30
CA GLN A 259 -6.24 -2.17 9.37
C GLN A 259 -6.18 -3.55 8.70
N ILE A 260 -5.57 -3.66 7.51
CA ILE A 260 -5.40 -4.94 6.82
C ILE A 260 -4.64 -5.93 7.69
N LEU A 261 -3.48 -5.53 8.21
CA LEU A 261 -2.63 -6.40 9.02
C LEU A 261 -3.31 -6.80 10.33
N LEU A 262 -3.97 -5.87 11.02
CA LEU A 262 -4.63 -6.15 12.30
C LEU A 262 -5.93 -6.96 12.14
N ASN A 263 -6.49 -7.03 10.94
CA ASN A 263 -7.60 -7.91 10.58
C ASN A 263 -7.18 -9.24 9.93
N GLY A 264 -5.91 -9.63 10.04
CA GLY A 264 -5.41 -10.92 9.55
C GLY A 264 -5.10 -10.97 8.06
N GLY A 265 -5.07 -9.82 7.38
CA GLY A 265 -4.71 -9.69 5.96
C GLY A 265 -3.20 -9.56 5.73
N ASN A 266 -2.81 -9.49 4.46
CA ASN A 266 -1.41 -9.37 4.06
C ASN A 266 -1.15 -8.10 3.27
N VAL A 267 0.03 -7.52 3.47
CA VAL A 267 0.52 -6.34 2.74
C VAL A 267 1.81 -6.70 2.01
N PHE A 268 1.99 -6.15 0.82
CA PHE A 268 3.22 -6.31 0.04
C PHE A 268 3.89 -4.95 -0.18
N LEU A 269 5.18 -4.90 0.06
CA LEU A 269 5.99 -3.69 -0.01
C LEU A 269 7.31 -3.91 -0.74
N PHE A 270 7.76 -2.87 -1.45
CA PHE A 270 9.13 -2.75 -1.92
C PHE A 270 9.88 -1.79 -0.98
N PRO A 271 10.82 -2.26 -0.16
CA PRO A 271 11.44 -1.44 0.89
C PRO A 271 12.35 -0.34 0.32
N GLU A 272 12.84 -0.49 -0.90
CA GLU A 272 13.54 0.56 -1.64
C GLU A 272 12.65 1.79 -1.90
N GLY A 273 11.34 1.61 -1.84
CA GLY A 273 10.34 2.68 -2.04
C GLY A 273 10.23 3.16 -3.49
N THR A 274 11.13 2.79 -4.37
CA THR A 274 11.12 3.10 -5.80
C THR A 274 11.90 2.04 -6.56
N ARG A 275 11.73 2.01 -7.87
CA ARG A 275 12.54 1.14 -8.73
C ARG A 275 13.98 1.65 -8.82
N ASN A 276 14.92 0.74 -8.73
CA ASN A 276 16.35 1.03 -8.80
C ASN A 276 16.82 1.08 -10.25
N TYR A 277 16.53 2.19 -10.94
CA TYR A 277 17.06 2.50 -12.26
C TYR A 277 17.25 4.01 -12.43
N LEU A 278 18.19 4.38 -13.30
CA LEU A 278 18.60 5.75 -13.51
C LEU A 278 17.45 6.63 -14.06
N ARG A 279 17.21 7.75 -13.40
CA ARG A 279 16.18 8.73 -13.78
C ARG A 279 16.73 9.78 -14.73
N GLU A 280 15.84 10.42 -15.48
CA GLU A 280 16.20 11.46 -16.44
C GLU A 280 16.98 12.60 -15.81
N GLU A 281 16.57 13.10 -14.63
CA GLU A 281 17.22 14.19 -13.91
C GLU A 281 18.66 13.84 -13.57
N GLN A 282 18.89 12.66 -12.98
CA GLN A 282 20.21 12.19 -12.64
C GLN A 282 21.07 11.90 -13.88
N ALA A 283 20.46 11.38 -14.95
CA ALA A 283 21.16 11.18 -16.21
C ALA A 283 21.61 12.50 -16.85
N LYS A 284 20.81 13.57 -16.72
CA LYS A 284 21.22 14.92 -17.17
C LYS A 284 22.40 15.46 -16.38
N GLU A 285 22.37 15.33 -15.05
CA GLU A 285 23.48 15.73 -14.19
C GLU A 285 24.80 15.01 -14.54
N ILE A 286 24.70 13.70 -14.80
CA ILE A 286 25.86 12.88 -15.22
C ILE A 286 26.39 13.36 -16.57
N LEU A 287 25.50 13.57 -17.55
CA LEU A 287 25.88 14.04 -18.89
C LEU A 287 26.60 15.39 -18.79
N GLU A 288 26.02 16.37 -18.09
CA GLU A 288 26.56 17.71 -17.95
C GLU A 288 27.92 17.74 -17.19
N LYS A 289 28.09 16.83 -16.22
CA LYS A 289 29.22 16.87 -15.31
C LYS A 289 30.43 16.06 -15.78
N TYR A 290 30.20 14.94 -16.44
CA TYR A 290 31.25 13.97 -16.68
C TYR A 290 31.45 13.59 -18.16
N ILE A 291 30.44 13.82 -19.03
CA ILE A 291 30.50 13.36 -20.41
C ILE A 291 30.84 14.54 -21.33
N ASP A 292 32.00 14.44 -21.94
CA ASP A 292 32.59 15.52 -22.79
C ASP A 292 32.22 15.36 -24.28
N ASP A 293 31.33 14.42 -24.59
CA ASP A 293 30.92 14.14 -25.97
C ASP A 293 29.73 14.99 -26.39
N ASP A 294 29.70 15.44 -27.67
CA ASP A 294 28.56 16.11 -28.32
C ASP A 294 27.35 15.15 -28.51
N ILE A 295 27.00 14.36 -27.47
CA ILE A 295 25.87 13.45 -27.50
C ILE A 295 24.59 14.16 -27.05
N GLN A 296 23.51 14.00 -27.81
CA GLN A 296 22.20 14.50 -27.43
C GLN A 296 21.67 13.73 -26.22
N PHE A 297 21.00 14.42 -25.29
CA PHE A 297 20.52 13.83 -24.06
C PHE A 297 19.65 12.58 -24.27
N GLU A 298 18.74 12.60 -25.25
CA GLU A 298 17.84 11.50 -25.58
C GLU A 298 18.60 10.23 -25.96
N ASP A 299 19.69 10.36 -26.72
CA ASP A 299 20.54 9.23 -27.14
C ASP A 299 21.39 8.72 -25.98
N PHE A 300 21.88 9.61 -25.13
CA PHE A 300 22.57 9.23 -23.91
C PHE A 300 21.65 8.48 -22.96
N TYR A 301 20.49 9.09 -22.62
CA TYR A 301 19.52 8.51 -21.69
C TYR A 301 19.01 7.14 -22.16
N LYS A 302 18.74 6.97 -23.45
CA LYS A 302 18.34 5.69 -24.03
C LYS A 302 19.33 4.57 -23.70
N LYS A 303 20.63 4.88 -23.67
CA LYS A 303 21.71 3.90 -23.42
C LYS A 303 21.88 3.61 -21.92
N VAL A 304 21.69 4.63 -21.04
CA VAL A 304 22.02 4.50 -19.61
C VAL A 304 20.83 4.21 -18.70
N LYS A 305 19.59 4.41 -19.15
CA LYS A 305 18.35 4.30 -18.35
C LYS A 305 18.11 2.93 -17.70
N THR A 306 18.80 1.89 -18.15
CA THR A 306 18.71 0.54 -17.60
C THR A 306 19.69 0.29 -16.44
N ASN A 307 20.66 1.18 -16.26
CA ASN A 307 21.57 1.10 -15.12
C ASN A 307 20.84 1.29 -13.80
N LYS A 308 21.31 0.63 -12.76
CA LYS A 308 20.79 0.81 -11.41
C LYS A 308 21.32 2.14 -10.82
N THR A 309 20.43 2.96 -10.29
CA THR A 309 20.79 4.21 -9.61
C THR A 309 21.84 4.00 -8.53
N SER A 310 21.69 2.96 -7.70
CA SER A 310 22.64 2.64 -6.63
C SER A 310 24.05 2.35 -7.15
N GLN A 311 24.17 1.62 -8.26
CA GLN A 311 25.44 1.31 -8.87
C GLN A 311 26.08 2.51 -9.57
N VAL A 312 25.26 3.37 -10.17
CA VAL A 312 25.73 4.63 -10.76
C VAL A 312 26.26 5.58 -9.67
N ASN A 313 25.55 5.70 -8.55
CA ASN A 313 26.01 6.48 -7.40
C ASN A 313 27.36 5.95 -6.87
N TYR A 314 27.49 4.64 -6.78
CA TYR A 314 28.75 4.02 -6.37
C TYR A 314 29.87 4.24 -7.40
N LEU A 315 29.57 4.20 -8.68
CA LEU A 315 30.52 4.53 -9.74
C LEU A 315 31.02 5.99 -9.61
N GLU A 316 30.13 6.94 -9.28
CA GLU A 316 30.52 8.32 -9.01
C GLU A 316 31.40 8.43 -7.75
N GLU A 317 31.13 7.64 -6.72
CA GLU A 317 31.96 7.57 -5.51
C GLU A 317 33.37 7.06 -5.82
N LEU A 318 33.46 5.97 -6.61
CA LEU A 318 34.74 5.42 -7.05
C LEU A 318 35.56 6.44 -7.87
N LEU A 319 34.89 7.27 -8.67
CA LEU A 319 35.55 8.36 -9.40
C LEU A 319 36.06 9.45 -8.44
N LYS A 320 35.22 9.88 -7.48
CA LYS A 320 35.59 10.89 -6.48
C LYS A 320 36.75 10.43 -5.61
N ASN A 321 36.87 9.16 -5.30
CA ASN A 321 37.92 8.55 -4.49
C ASN A 321 39.16 8.15 -5.32
N ASN A 322 39.19 8.50 -6.61
CA ASN A 322 40.26 8.15 -7.56
C ASN A 322 40.51 6.62 -7.68
N THR A 323 39.52 5.79 -7.36
CA THR A 323 39.58 4.34 -7.59
C THR A 323 39.46 4.03 -9.08
N ILE A 324 38.73 4.85 -9.84
CA ILE A 324 38.62 4.83 -11.29
C ILE A 324 38.97 6.20 -11.88
N THR A 325 39.36 6.23 -13.15
CA THR A 325 39.62 7.48 -13.87
C THR A 325 38.36 8.00 -14.55
N ILE A 326 38.37 9.27 -14.99
CA ILE A 326 37.24 9.85 -15.75
C ILE A 326 37.04 9.13 -17.08
N GLU A 327 38.10 8.67 -17.74
CA GLU A 327 38.04 7.91 -18.99
C GLU A 327 37.39 6.54 -18.76
N GLU A 328 37.71 5.87 -17.64
CA GLU A 328 37.05 4.64 -17.24
C GLU A 328 35.58 4.87 -16.94
N PHE A 329 35.22 5.94 -16.24
CA PHE A 329 33.83 6.31 -15.97
C PHE A 329 33.07 6.53 -17.27
N ASN A 330 33.55 7.38 -18.17
CA ASN A 330 32.91 7.73 -19.43
C ASN A 330 32.73 6.51 -20.35
N LYS A 331 33.71 5.62 -20.38
CA LYS A 331 33.63 4.39 -21.14
C LYS A 331 32.57 3.41 -20.63
N ASN A 332 32.44 3.31 -19.30
CA ASN A 332 31.68 2.24 -18.65
C ASN A 332 30.33 2.68 -18.08
N ILE A 333 29.97 3.97 -18.15
CA ILE A 333 28.64 4.46 -17.72
C ILE A 333 27.48 3.80 -18.50
N TYR A 334 27.74 3.24 -19.64
CA TYR A 334 26.75 2.57 -20.48
C TYR A 334 26.46 1.12 -20.03
N ASP A 335 27.33 0.53 -19.19
CA ASP A 335 27.15 -0.83 -18.65
C ASP A 335 27.85 -0.95 -17.28
N VAL A 336 27.30 -0.22 -16.30
CA VAL A 336 27.88 -0.06 -14.96
C VAL A 336 27.99 -1.41 -14.23
N ASP A 337 26.99 -2.26 -14.31
CA ASP A 337 26.97 -3.54 -13.57
C ASP A 337 28.13 -4.46 -13.99
N ASN A 338 28.38 -4.57 -15.29
CA ASN A 338 29.48 -5.39 -15.79
C ASN A 338 30.84 -4.78 -15.43
N PHE A 339 30.98 -3.46 -15.50
CA PHE A 339 32.21 -2.80 -15.10
C PHE A 339 32.54 -3.00 -13.62
N LEU A 340 31.55 -2.83 -12.72
CA LEU A 340 31.75 -3.09 -11.29
C LEU A 340 32.14 -4.55 -11.02
N LYS A 341 31.60 -5.52 -11.75
CA LYS A 341 32.01 -6.92 -11.68
C LYS A 341 33.47 -7.14 -12.13
N GLU A 342 33.90 -6.42 -13.17
CA GLU A 342 35.31 -6.43 -13.59
C GLU A 342 36.25 -5.83 -12.53
N LEU A 343 35.83 -4.74 -11.85
CA LEU A 343 36.58 -4.16 -10.76
C LEU A 343 36.73 -5.13 -9.57
N VAL A 344 35.66 -5.88 -9.23
CA VAL A 344 35.74 -6.98 -8.23
C VAL A 344 36.73 -8.04 -8.67
N LYS A 345 36.62 -8.55 -9.91
CA LYS A 345 37.51 -9.58 -10.45
C LYS A 345 38.98 -9.16 -10.42
N ASN A 346 39.24 -7.88 -10.70
CA ASN A 346 40.56 -7.28 -10.68
C ASN A 346 41.02 -6.82 -9.30
N LYS A 347 40.23 -7.08 -8.24
CA LYS A 347 40.50 -6.70 -6.84
C LYS A 347 40.70 -5.19 -6.62
N ARG A 348 40.07 -4.36 -7.45
CA ARG A 348 40.06 -2.89 -7.29
C ARG A 348 38.99 -2.42 -6.32
N ILE A 349 37.90 -3.18 -6.16
CA ILE A 349 36.89 -3.02 -5.14
C ILE A 349 36.60 -4.37 -4.48
N ASN A 350 36.03 -4.37 -3.27
CA ASN A 350 35.63 -5.59 -2.60
C ASN A 350 34.30 -6.13 -3.19
N GLU A 351 34.14 -7.43 -3.13
CA GLU A 351 32.88 -8.06 -3.52
C GLU A 351 31.71 -7.63 -2.64
N SER A 352 31.97 -7.42 -1.35
CA SER A 352 30.98 -6.86 -0.40
C SER A 352 30.46 -5.50 -0.84
N ASP A 353 31.33 -4.61 -1.30
CA ASP A 353 30.96 -3.25 -1.71
C ASP A 353 30.13 -3.28 -3.00
N TYR A 354 30.43 -4.18 -3.92
CA TYR A 354 29.58 -4.43 -5.09
C TYR A 354 28.15 -4.83 -4.67
N TYR A 355 28.03 -5.81 -3.76
CA TYR A 355 26.71 -6.28 -3.32
C TYR A 355 25.96 -5.24 -2.50
N GLU A 356 26.66 -4.42 -1.73
CA GLU A 356 26.08 -3.32 -0.99
C GLU A 356 25.35 -2.34 -1.92
N ASN A 357 25.88 -2.13 -3.11
CA ASN A 357 25.37 -1.20 -4.10
C ASN A 357 24.44 -1.83 -5.17
N VAL A 358 23.97 -3.07 -4.97
CA VAL A 358 22.95 -3.68 -5.85
C VAL A 358 21.55 -3.11 -5.59
N PHE A 359 21.30 -2.62 -4.37
CA PHE A 359 20.01 -2.07 -3.94
C PHE A 359 20.11 -0.62 -3.52
N LEU A 360 18.99 0.10 -3.65
CA LEU A 360 18.83 1.37 -2.92
C LEU A 360 18.74 1.09 -1.42
N PRO A 361 19.02 2.09 -0.56
CA PRO A 361 18.80 1.98 0.86
C PRO A 361 17.34 1.59 1.17
N PHE A 362 17.15 0.65 2.10
CA PHE A 362 15.81 0.25 2.53
C PHE A 362 15.22 1.29 3.48
N LYS A 363 13.92 1.53 3.33
CA LYS A 363 13.13 2.37 4.22
C LYS A 363 12.56 1.53 5.35
N TYR A 364 12.46 2.11 6.54
CA TYR A 364 11.98 1.45 7.76
C TYR A 364 10.51 1.01 7.72
N GLY A 365 9.72 1.43 6.73
CA GLY A 365 8.27 1.26 6.72
C GLY A 365 7.76 -0.16 6.94
N ALA A 366 8.41 -1.19 6.37
CA ALA A 366 8.03 -2.58 6.57
C ALA A 366 8.32 -3.05 8.01
N VAL A 367 9.49 -2.71 8.53
CA VAL A 367 9.94 -3.08 9.89
C VAL A 367 9.13 -2.34 10.94
N ALA A 368 8.88 -1.04 10.75
CA ALA A 368 8.03 -0.25 11.63
C ALA A 368 6.60 -0.80 11.71
N MET A 369 5.98 -1.13 10.57
CA MET A 369 4.64 -1.76 10.59
C MET A 369 4.65 -3.14 11.25
N ALA A 370 5.69 -3.95 11.08
CA ALA A 370 5.82 -5.23 11.76
C ALA A 370 5.90 -5.04 13.28
N LYS A 371 6.70 -4.08 13.74
CA LYS A 371 6.82 -3.68 15.15
C LYS A 371 5.49 -3.22 15.73
N GLU A 372 4.81 -2.33 15.02
CA GLU A 372 3.52 -1.76 15.41
C GLU A 372 2.38 -2.81 15.46
N THR A 373 2.31 -3.71 14.47
CA THR A 373 1.19 -4.66 14.32
C THR A 373 1.44 -6.04 14.88
N GLY A 374 2.71 -6.43 15.05
CA GLY A 374 3.10 -7.82 15.34
C GLY A 374 3.02 -8.75 14.14
N ALA A 375 2.82 -8.23 12.93
CA ALA A 375 2.84 -9.01 11.70
C ALA A 375 4.22 -9.61 11.42
N THR A 376 4.24 -10.71 10.67
CA THR A 376 5.50 -11.37 10.29
C THR A 376 5.99 -10.82 8.97
N ILE A 377 7.25 -10.39 8.88
CA ILE A 377 7.89 -10.06 7.62
C ILE A 377 8.31 -11.36 6.93
N VAL A 378 7.95 -11.51 5.66
CA VAL A 378 8.41 -12.62 4.82
C VAL A 378 9.17 -12.02 3.64
N PRO A 379 10.51 -12.12 3.64
CA PRO A 379 11.33 -11.55 2.57
C PRO A 379 11.28 -12.43 1.31
N PHE A 380 11.31 -11.78 0.16
CA PHE A 380 11.42 -12.41 -1.15
C PHE A 380 12.55 -11.80 -1.97
N ALA A 381 13.12 -12.61 -2.85
CA ALA A 381 14.00 -12.14 -3.90
C ALA A 381 13.51 -12.62 -5.26
N VAL A 382 13.48 -11.71 -6.23
CA VAL A 382 13.10 -11.98 -7.61
C VAL A 382 14.18 -11.49 -8.56
N ASN A 383 14.28 -12.16 -9.74
CA ASN A 383 14.99 -11.64 -10.90
C ASN A 383 13.99 -11.12 -11.94
N ASN A 384 14.48 -10.46 -13.00
CA ASN A 384 13.63 -9.85 -14.03
C ASN A 384 13.71 -10.59 -15.38
N ASN A 385 13.90 -11.90 -15.36
CA ASN A 385 14.13 -12.73 -16.55
C ASN A 385 12.82 -13.17 -17.22
N TYR A 386 11.89 -12.24 -17.49
CA TYR A 386 10.56 -12.57 -18.01
C TYR A 386 10.53 -13.06 -19.46
N PHE A 387 11.36 -12.52 -20.32
CA PHE A 387 11.36 -12.83 -21.77
C PHE A 387 12.78 -13.12 -22.25
N THR A 388 13.58 -13.74 -21.40
CA THR A 388 14.96 -14.12 -21.67
C THR A 388 15.10 -15.63 -21.74
N SER A 389 16.27 -16.12 -22.17
CA SER A 389 16.61 -17.54 -22.13
C SER A 389 16.93 -18.06 -20.71
N ASP A 390 17.14 -17.15 -19.78
CA ASP A 390 17.45 -17.47 -18.39
C ASP A 390 16.14 -17.64 -17.58
N PRO A 391 16.13 -18.49 -16.55
CA PRO A 391 14.91 -18.77 -15.79
C PRO A 391 14.44 -17.57 -14.98
N LEU A 392 13.12 -17.40 -14.92
CA LEU A 392 12.51 -16.52 -13.91
C LEU A 392 12.64 -17.20 -12.55
N ILE A 393 13.19 -16.51 -11.55
CA ILE A 393 13.43 -17.06 -10.22
C ILE A 393 12.69 -16.24 -9.18
N VAL A 394 12.05 -16.93 -8.23
CA VAL A 394 11.51 -16.36 -7.02
C VAL A 394 11.95 -17.19 -5.82
N ARG A 395 12.45 -16.52 -4.78
CA ARG A 395 12.91 -17.15 -3.56
C ARG A 395 12.24 -16.49 -2.35
N ALA A 396 11.72 -17.30 -1.42
CA ALA A 396 11.24 -16.84 -0.13
C ALA A 396 12.29 -17.13 0.95
N GLY A 397 12.68 -16.10 1.69
CA GLY A 397 13.60 -16.18 2.81
C GLY A 397 12.90 -16.54 4.12
N LYS A 398 13.67 -16.59 5.20
CA LYS A 398 13.17 -16.92 6.54
C LYS A 398 12.26 -15.81 7.07
N PRO A 399 11.10 -16.15 7.65
CA PRO A 399 10.23 -15.18 8.28
C PRO A 399 10.93 -14.43 9.43
N MET A 400 10.74 -13.12 9.50
CA MET A 400 11.31 -12.25 10.52
C MET A 400 10.20 -11.71 11.42
N LYS A 401 10.38 -11.78 12.73
CA LYS A 401 9.56 -11.08 13.73
C LYS A 401 10.27 -9.82 14.19
N VAL A 402 9.50 -8.78 14.48
CA VAL A 402 10.02 -7.52 15.04
C VAL A 402 9.32 -7.28 16.36
N ASN A 403 10.09 -7.21 17.44
CA ASN A 403 9.60 -6.94 18.78
C ASN A 403 9.61 -5.42 19.06
N VAL A 404 8.93 -5.01 20.14
CA VAL A 404 8.84 -3.58 20.49
C VAL A 404 10.22 -3.01 20.87
N GLU A 405 11.06 -3.82 21.46
CA GLU A 405 12.42 -3.47 21.89
C GLU A 405 13.46 -3.45 20.76
N ASP A 406 13.15 -4.04 19.59
CA ASP A 406 14.10 -4.14 18.49
C ASP A 406 14.38 -2.75 17.88
N ASP A 407 15.63 -2.51 17.52
CA ASP A 407 16.02 -1.30 16.77
C ASP A 407 15.58 -1.39 15.30
N LEU A 408 15.01 -0.30 14.78
CA LEU A 408 14.46 -0.26 13.42
C LEU A 408 15.56 -0.30 12.36
N GLU A 409 16.70 0.34 12.61
CA GLU A 409 17.82 0.40 11.67
C GLU A 409 18.48 -0.97 11.57
N GLU A 410 18.76 -1.60 12.71
CA GLU A 410 19.33 -2.95 12.79
C GLU A 410 18.42 -3.97 12.07
N LYS A 411 17.11 -3.98 12.38
CA LYS A 411 16.16 -4.90 11.73
C LYS A 411 15.97 -4.62 10.24
N THR A 412 16.07 -3.38 9.82
CA THR A 412 16.03 -3.02 8.40
C THR A 412 17.30 -3.50 7.68
N SER A 413 18.45 -3.42 8.33
CA SER A 413 19.71 -3.97 7.83
C SER A 413 19.66 -5.49 7.72
N GLU A 414 19.17 -6.19 8.75
CA GLU A 414 18.96 -7.66 8.70
C GLU A 414 18.06 -8.06 7.52
N LEU A 415 16.95 -7.34 7.34
CA LEU A 415 16.03 -7.60 6.22
C LEU A 415 16.70 -7.39 4.86
N ARG A 416 17.50 -6.33 4.74
CA ARG A 416 18.25 -6.02 3.52
C ARG A 416 19.30 -7.09 3.22
N ASP A 417 20.03 -7.54 4.23
CA ASP A 417 21.05 -8.58 4.10
C ASP A 417 20.45 -9.94 3.72
N GLU A 418 19.30 -10.29 4.28
CA GLU A 418 18.56 -11.51 3.89
C GLU A 418 18.16 -11.45 2.41
N ILE A 419 17.56 -10.33 1.95
CA ILE A 419 17.16 -10.19 0.54
C ILE A 419 18.40 -10.17 -0.37
N LYS A 420 19.48 -9.52 0.03
CA LYS A 420 20.74 -9.48 -0.69
C LYS A 420 21.33 -10.88 -0.86
N THR A 421 21.35 -11.67 0.21
CA THR A 421 21.79 -13.06 0.20
C THR A 421 20.97 -13.90 -0.79
N MET A 422 19.65 -13.76 -0.75
CA MET A 422 18.76 -14.48 -1.67
C MET A 422 18.94 -14.08 -3.13
N VAL A 423 19.18 -12.80 -3.41
CA VAL A 423 19.48 -12.35 -4.79
C VAL A 423 20.79 -12.95 -5.25
N TRP A 424 21.79 -12.99 -4.39
CA TRP A 424 23.06 -13.67 -4.67
C TRP A 424 22.87 -15.14 -4.98
N GLU A 425 22.13 -15.87 -4.16
CA GLU A 425 21.81 -17.28 -4.41
C GLU A 425 21.09 -17.51 -5.76
N ASN A 426 20.24 -16.56 -6.17
CA ASN A 426 19.60 -16.62 -7.49
C ASN A 426 20.63 -16.46 -8.62
N VAL A 427 21.59 -15.54 -8.48
CA VAL A 427 22.68 -15.33 -9.44
C VAL A 427 23.57 -16.59 -9.56
N GLU A 428 23.95 -17.16 -8.42
CA GLU A 428 24.76 -18.39 -8.40
C GLU A 428 24.01 -19.57 -9.03
N TYR A 429 22.72 -19.70 -8.77
CA TYR A 429 21.90 -20.70 -9.41
C TYR A 429 21.85 -20.52 -10.93
N GLU A 430 21.68 -19.31 -11.45
CA GLU A 430 21.74 -19.03 -12.89
C GLU A 430 23.09 -19.44 -13.50
N LYS A 431 24.20 -19.16 -12.82
CA LYS A 431 25.54 -19.58 -13.27
C LYS A 431 25.63 -21.10 -13.39
N THR A 432 25.11 -21.85 -12.41
CA THR A 432 25.14 -23.33 -12.47
C THR A 432 24.33 -23.88 -13.64
N LEU A 433 23.27 -23.23 -14.07
CA LEU A 433 22.48 -23.64 -15.23
C LEU A 433 23.20 -23.35 -16.55
N LYS A 434 23.93 -22.23 -16.62
CA LYS A 434 24.74 -21.89 -17.82
C LYS A 434 25.93 -22.86 -18.02
N LEU A 435 26.49 -23.36 -16.94
CA LEU A 435 27.60 -24.37 -17.01
C LEU A 435 27.11 -25.75 -17.42
N ARG A 436 25.82 -26.04 -17.39
CA ARG A 436 25.20 -27.32 -17.77
C ARG A 436 24.69 -27.35 -19.23
N LYS A 437 24.65 -26.19 -19.89
CA LYS A 437 24.33 -26.03 -21.32
C LYS A 437 25.61 -26.03 -22.13
#